data_2725ff0f2ab533ebad00bee98dbd2c5b
#
_entry.id   2725ff0f2ab533ebad00bee98dbd2c5b
#
_cell.length_a   1.000
_cell.length_b   1.000
_cell.length_c   1.000
_cell.angle_alpha   90.00
_cell.angle_beta   90.00
_cell.angle_gamma   90.00
#
_symmetry.space_group_name_H-M   'P 1'
#
loop_
_entity.id
_entity.type
_entity.pdbx_description
1 polymer ?
#
loop_
_entity_poly.entity_id
_entity_poly.type
_entity_poly.pdbx_seq_one_letter_code
_entity_poly.pdbx_strand_id
1 'polypeptide(L)'
;SMSEGAKDTLRNVVQNYTLRRSINFTNVRKERSTGKGKKNTKEGKTGRNAKSDRGGKGSKGGSKNRLYDIENISLTYSYNEVFNRNINTEFSLMRENSGGIGYNYNNSPKNYKPFSKIKFLKKSKSLRLIKDFNFYLLPKTISYRTDFNKSYSEMKMRNIASLNATVPLNIVEPDTMFNKLFNLTQNFNIKYDLARSV
;
A
#
# COMPACT_ATOMS: atom_id res chain seq x y z
N SER A 1 -43.80 38.56 11.25
CA SER A 1 -42.95 37.93 10.22
C SER A 1 -41.55 37.82 10.78
N MET A 2 -41.01 36.61 10.77
CA MET A 2 -39.60 36.37 11.15
C MET A 2 -38.66 37.17 10.25
N SER A 3 -37.63 37.79 10.83
CA SER A 3 -36.58 38.43 10.05
C SER A 3 -35.84 37.40 9.17
N GLU A 4 -35.32 37.84 8.04
CA GLU A 4 -34.59 36.95 7.11
C GLU A 4 -33.40 36.26 7.79
N GLY A 5 -32.66 36.99 8.66
CA GLY A 5 -31.56 36.41 9.43
C GLY A 5 -32.00 35.31 10.41
N ALA A 6 -33.18 35.39 11.00
CA ALA A 6 -33.74 34.34 11.87
C ALA A 6 -34.12 33.07 11.07
N LYS A 7 -34.62 33.27 9.85
CA LYS A 7 -34.93 32.16 8.94
C LYS A 7 -33.69 31.41 8.51
N ASP A 8 -32.60 32.10 8.19
CA ASP A 8 -31.32 31.48 7.79
C ASP A 8 -30.67 30.75 8.95
N THR A 9 -30.78 31.30 10.17
CA THR A 9 -30.29 30.62 11.37
C THR A 9 -31.04 29.30 11.61
N LEU A 10 -32.38 29.34 11.53
CA LEU A 10 -33.22 28.14 11.68
C LEU A 10 -32.93 27.11 10.58
N ARG A 11 -32.78 27.55 9.33
CA ARG A 11 -32.45 26.67 8.22
C ARG A 11 -31.12 25.94 8.45
N ASN A 12 -30.12 26.67 8.93
CA ASN A 12 -28.81 26.10 9.28
C ASN A 12 -28.88 25.10 10.44
N VAL A 13 -29.78 25.29 11.40
CA VAL A 13 -29.98 24.39 12.54
C VAL A 13 -30.69 23.10 12.13
N VAL A 14 -31.72 23.20 11.27
CA VAL A 14 -32.60 22.09 10.89
C VAL A 14 -32.02 21.27 9.73
N GLN A 15 -31.14 21.86 8.94
CA GLN A 15 -30.58 21.25 7.75
C GLN A 15 -29.67 20.04 8.07
N ASN A 16 -29.95 18.89 7.48
CA ASN A 16 -29.00 17.79 7.42
C ASN A 16 -27.90 18.12 6.39
N TYR A 17 -26.69 18.30 6.86
CA TYR A 17 -25.56 18.63 6.01
C TYR A 17 -24.45 17.60 6.19
N THR A 18 -23.95 17.04 5.10
CA THR A 18 -22.82 16.11 5.07
C THR A 18 -21.79 16.58 4.05
N LEU A 19 -20.56 16.78 4.50
CA LEU A 19 -19.42 17.06 3.63
C LEU A 19 -18.44 15.88 3.74
N ARG A 20 -18.03 15.33 2.60
CA ARG A 20 -17.02 14.27 2.52
C ARG A 20 -15.87 14.75 1.65
N ARG A 21 -14.67 14.57 2.15
CA ARG A 21 -13.42 14.83 1.41
C ARG A 21 -12.54 13.61 1.51
N SER A 22 -11.93 13.21 0.38
CA SER A 22 -10.98 12.10 0.38
C SER A 22 -9.85 12.36 -0.60
N ILE A 23 -8.65 11.93 -0.21
CA ILE A 23 -7.46 11.94 -1.05
C ILE A 23 -6.82 10.57 -0.89
N ASN A 24 -6.55 9.90 -2.01
CA ASN A 24 -5.96 8.58 -2.01
C ASN A 24 -4.78 8.50 -2.97
N PHE A 25 -3.63 8.10 -2.45
CA PHE A 25 -2.46 7.71 -3.22
C PHE A 25 -2.20 6.24 -2.97
N THR A 26 -2.42 5.40 -3.97
CA THR A 26 -2.29 3.96 -3.82
C THR A 26 -1.12 3.43 -4.62
N ASN A 27 -0.26 2.64 -3.96
CA ASN A 27 0.84 1.92 -4.61
C ASN A 27 1.75 2.80 -5.47
N VAL A 28 2.11 3.98 -4.96
CA VAL A 28 3.06 4.86 -5.62
C VAL A 28 4.45 4.20 -5.57
N ARG A 29 5.00 3.86 -6.73
CA ARG A 29 6.31 3.24 -6.87
C ARG A 29 6.99 3.70 -8.14
N LYS A 30 8.31 3.64 -8.16
CA LYS A 30 9.08 3.84 -9.37
C LYS A 30 9.09 2.54 -10.18
N GLU A 31 8.65 2.60 -11.42
CA GLU A 31 8.77 1.47 -12.34
C GLU A 31 10.14 1.40 -12.99
N ARG A 32 10.61 0.19 -13.17
CA ARG A 32 11.85 -0.08 -13.87
C ARG A 32 11.69 0.28 -15.35
N SER A 33 12.54 1.15 -15.87
CA SER A 33 12.62 1.40 -17.31
C SER A 33 13.14 0.11 -17.98
N THR A 34 12.23 -0.71 -18.47
CA THR A 34 12.57 -1.70 -19.48
C THR A 34 12.89 -0.90 -20.74
N GLY A 35 14.17 -0.84 -21.11
CA GLY A 35 14.62 -0.15 -22.32
C GLY A 35 13.71 -0.50 -23.48
N LYS A 36 12.91 0.46 -23.92
CA LYS A 36 12.06 0.34 -25.10
C LYS A 36 12.95 0.07 -26.29
N GLY A 37 12.94 -1.18 -26.77
CA GLY A 37 13.27 -1.41 -28.16
C GLY A 37 12.40 -0.49 -29.01
N LYS A 38 13.02 0.38 -29.81
CA LYS A 38 12.37 1.23 -30.79
C LYS A 38 11.42 0.38 -31.60
N LYS A 39 10.11 0.52 -31.38
CA LYS A 39 9.12 0.10 -32.35
C LYS A 39 9.22 1.07 -33.53
N ASN A 40 9.98 0.69 -34.54
CA ASN A 40 9.80 1.27 -35.85
C ASN A 40 8.44 0.81 -36.39
N THR A 41 7.46 1.67 -36.27
CA THR A 41 6.22 1.57 -37.03
C THR A 41 6.57 1.80 -38.49
N LYS A 42 6.76 0.73 -39.25
CA LYS A 42 6.62 0.74 -40.72
C LYS A 42 5.34 -0.01 -41.01
N GLU A 43 4.33 0.76 -41.37
CA GLU A 43 3.18 0.29 -42.14
C GLU A 43 3.64 -0.31 -43.46
N GLY A 44 3.04 -1.42 -43.84
CA GLY A 44 2.95 -1.74 -45.25
C GLY A 44 3.41 -3.14 -45.65
N LYS A 45 2.42 -3.93 -46.03
CA LYS A 45 2.37 -5.00 -47.02
C LYS A 45 2.65 -6.45 -46.64
N THR A 46 1.55 -7.16 -46.63
CA THR A 46 1.22 -8.48 -47.20
C THR A 46 2.38 -9.31 -47.76
N GLY A 47 2.52 -10.55 -47.28
CA GLY A 47 3.31 -11.58 -47.95
C GLY A 47 3.49 -12.84 -47.09
N ARG A 48 2.77 -13.88 -47.47
CA ARG A 48 2.86 -15.26 -47.00
C ARG A 48 4.32 -15.79 -46.98
N ASN A 49 4.75 -16.45 -45.93
CA ASN A 49 5.17 -17.87 -45.96
C ASN A 49 5.81 -18.27 -44.62
N ALA A 50 5.39 -19.44 -44.23
CA ALA A 50 5.95 -20.23 -43.13
C ALA A 50 7.41 -20.57 -43.36
N LYS A 51 8.22 -20.58 -42.28
CA LYS A 51 9.05 -21.71 -41.88
C LYS A 51 9.85 -21.44 -40.61
N SER A 52 9.57 -22.28 -39.65
CA SER A 52 10.51 -22.98 -38.75
C SER A 52 11.63 -22.21 -38.07
N ASP A 53 11.47 -22.10 -36.76
CA ASP A 53 12.43 -22.70 -35.80
C ASP A 53 13.88 -22.24 -35.92
N ARG A 54 14.28 -21.44 -34.93
CA ARG A 54 15.56 -21.56 -34.24
C ARG A 54 15.66 -20.55 -33.09
N GLY A 55 15.60 -21.12 -31.88
CA GLY A 55 16.38 -20.67 -30.74
C GLY A 55 16.56 -19.16 -30.54
N GLY A 56 15.53 -18.43 -30.17
CA GLY A 56 15.70 -17.08 -29.68
C GLY A 56 16.48 -17.10 -28.37
N LYS A 57 17.76 -16.81 -28.45
CA LYS A 57 18.64 -16.53 -27.32
C LYS A 57 18.05 -15.36 -26.56
N GLY A 58 17.32 -15.66 -25.47
CA GLY A 58 16.66 -14.67 -24.65
C GLY A 58 17.63 -13.56 -24.29
N SER A 59 17.32 -12.36 -24.69
CA SER A 59 18.02 -11.15 -24.32
C SER A 59 18.05 -11.03 -22.78
N LYS A 60 19.17 -11.44 -22.18
CA LYS A 60 19.49 -11.26 -20.76
C LYS A 60 19.87 -9.82 -20.47
N GLY A 61 18.99 -8.88 -20.76
CA GLY A 61 19.14 -7.45 -20.45
C GLY A 61 18.27 -6.97 -19.28
N GLY A 62 17.77 -7.85 -18.43
CA GLY A 62 17.09 -7.47 -17.21
C GLY A 62 18.10 -6.94 -16.20
N SER A 63 18.06 -5.64 -15.89
CA SER A 63 18.78 -5.09 -14.75
C SER A 63 18.50 -5.94 -13.51
N LYS A 64 19.57 -6.45 -12.89
CA LYS A 64 19.46 -7.27 -11.68
C LYS A 64 18.82 -6.42 -10.59
N ASN A 65 17.77 -6.96 -9.98
CA ASN A 65 17.13 -6.35 -8.82
C ASN A 65 18.14 -6.31 -7.67
N ARG A 66 18.46 -5.11 -7.18
CA ARG A 66 19.37 -4.91 -6.04
C ARG A 66 18.55 -4.66 -4.79
N LEU A 67 19.10 -5.06 -3.64
CA LEU A 67 18.43 -4.90 -2.35
C LEU A 67 18.01 -3.45 -2.07
N TYR A 68 18.81 -2.48 -2.48
CA TYR A 68 18.61 -1.04 -2.22
C TYR A 68 17.91 -0.28 -3.35
N ASP A 69 17.31 -0.98 -4.33
CA ASP A 69 16.61 -0.31 -5.41
C ASP A 69 15.31 0.33 -4.90
N ILE A 70 15.10 1.60 -5.20
CA ILE A 70 13.87 2.35 -4.85
C ILE A 70 12.62 1.71 -5.49
N GLU A 71 12.81 0.97 -6.58
CA GLU A 71 11.76 0.23 -7.27
C GLU A 71 11.13 -0.88 -6.41
N ASN A 72 11.81 -1.30 -5.35
CA ASN A 72 11.30 -2.27 -4.37
C ASN A 72 10.37 -1.62 -3.33
N ILE A 73 10.29 -0.28 -3.30
CA ILE A 73 9.50 0.48 -2.34
C ILE A 73 8.17 0.87 -2.98
N SER A 74 7.10 0.69 -2.24
CA SER A 74 5.75 1.16 -2.56
C SER A 74 5.22 2.01 -1.42
N LEU A 75 4.54 3.10 -1.76
CA LEU A 75 3.93 4.02 -0.80
C LEU A 75 2.43 4.08 -1.04
N THR A 76 1.67 4.03 0.04
CA THR A 76 0.23 4.27 0.04
C THR A 76 -0.10 5.33 1.06
N TYR A 77 -1.04 6.20 0.75
CA TYR A 77 -1.55 7.20 1.68
C TYR A 77 -3.01 7.48 1.38
N SER A 78 -3.82 7.58 2.41
CA SER A 78 -5.24 7.90 2.32
C SER A 78 -5.62 8.88 3.42
N TYR A 79 -6.36 9.90 3.04
CA TYR A 79 -7.00 10.86 3.93
C TYR A 79 -8.49 10.89 3.65
N ASN A 80 -9.29 10.67 4.69
CA ASN A 80 -10.74 10.78 4.65
C ASN A 80 -11.22 11.75 5.73
N GLU A 81 -12.09 12.67 5.35
CA GLU A 81 -12.76 13.58 6.26
C GLU A 81 -14.26 13.53 6.01
N VAL A 82 -15.02 13.35 7.07
CA VAL A 82 -16.48 13.39 7.04
C VAL A 82 -16.94 14.38 8.09
N PHE A 83 -17.66 15.39 7.66
CA PHE A 83 -18.31 16.38 8.51
C PHE A 83 -19.82 16.21 8.36
N ASN A 84 -20.52 16.09 9.49
CA ASN A 84 -21.97 15.99 9.54
C ASN A 84 -22.52 16.98 10.54
N ARG A 85 -23.69 17.55 10.24
CA ARG A 85 -24.51 18.29 11.19
C ARG A 85 -25.98 18.01 10.91
N ASN A 86 -26.79 18.00 11.94
CA ASN A 86 -28.23 17.82 11.86
C ASN A 86 -28.90 18.50 13.07
N ILE A 87 -30.22 18.32 13.20
CA ILE A 87 -30.99 18.93 14.27
C ILE A 87 -30.51 18.51 15.66
N ASN A 88 -30.08 17.25 15.84
CA ASN A 88 -29.62 16.68 17.11
C ASN A 88 -28.14 16.87 17.37
N THR A 89 -27.37 17.04 16.30
CA THR A 89 -25.89 17.10 16.34
C THR A 89 -25.47 18.47 15.82
N GLU A 90 -24.82 19.26 16.68
CA GLU A 90 -24.27 20.53 16.27
C GLU A 90 -23.20 20.39 15.23
N PHE A 91 -22.26 19.48 15.49
CA PHE A 91 -21.31 18.99 14.50
C PHE A 91 -20.79 17.60 14.87
N SER A 92 -20.44 16.84 13.88
CA SER A 92 -19.69 15.60 13.97
C SER A 92 -18.62 15.61 12.89
N LEU A 93 -17.37 15.55 13.32
CA LEU A 93 -16.20 15.55 12.45
C LEU A 93 -15.44 14.25 12.65
N MET A 94 -15.23 13.51 11.58
CA MET A 94 -14.41 12.32 11.56
C MET A 94 -13.28 12.51 10.56
N ARG A 95 -12.05 12.33 10.99
CA ARG A 95 -10.85 12.38 10.17
C ARG A 95 -10.10 11.08 10.30
N GLU A 96 -9.79 10.48 9.18
CA GLU A 96 -9.04 9.24 9.10
C GLU A 96 -7.85 9.41 8.18
N ASN A 97 -6.65 9.17 8.73
CA ASN A 97 -5.40 9.19 8.00
C ASN A 97 -4.82 7.78 8.05
N SER A 98 -4.66 7.15 6.92
CA SER A 98 -3.97 5.87 6.82
C SER A 98 -2.84 5.97 5.81
N GLY A 99 -1.78 5.23 6.08
CA GLY A 99 -0.66 5.19 5.17
C GLY A 99 0.15 3.93 5.40
N GLY A 100 0.92 3.55 4.38
CA GLY A 100 1.75 2.38 4.45
C GLY A 100 2.96 2.49 3.54
N ILE A 101 4.04 1.91 4.00
CA ILE A 101 5.27 1.75 3.24
C ILE A 101 5.49 0.25 3.08
N GLY A 102 5.53 -0.20 1.85
CA GLY A 102 5.86 -1.57 1.49
C GLY A 102 7.24 -1.63 0.84
N TYR A 103 8.05 -2.59 1.27
CA TYR A 103 9.30 -2.97 0.63
C TYR A 103 9.20 -4.42 0.20
N ASN A 104 9.51 -4.71 -1.07
CA ASN A 104 9.44 -6.06 -1.60
C ASN A 104 10.63 -6.34 -2.51
N TYR A 105 11.54 -7.16 -2.01
CA TYR A 105 12.71 -7.63 -2.75
C TYR A 105 12.54 -9.09 -3.14
N ASN A 106 12.55 -9.35 -4.45
CA ASN A 106 12.56 -10.70 -5.00
C ASN A 106 13.87 -10.94 -5.71
N ASN A 107 14.52 -12.03 -5.34
CA ASN A 107 15.79 -12.46 -5.90
C ASN A 107 15.71 -13.90 -6.40
N SER A 108 16.49 -14.21 -7.41
CA SER A 108 16.74 -15.58 -7.83
C SER A 108 18.17 -15.94 -7.45
N PRO A 109 18.40 -16.36 -6.20
CA PRO A 109 19.75 -16.59 -5.70
C PRO A 109 20.42 -17.72 -6.48
N LYS A 110 21.69 -17.55 -6.77
CA LYS A 110 22.49 -18.61 -7.37
C LYS A 110 22.83 -19.64 -6.33
N ASN A 111 22.62 -20.89 -6.69
CA ASN A 111 23.04 -22.03 -5.89
C ASN A 111 24.57 -22.10 -5.85
N TYR A 112 25.14 -22.11 -4.65
CA TYR A 112 26.56 -22.22 -4.42
C TYR A 112 26.95 -23.65 -4.07
N LYS A 113 27.82 -24.24 -4.86
CA LYS A 113 28.35 -25.60 -4.70
C LYS A 113 29.86 -25.56 -4.47
N PRO A 114 30.30 -25.44 -3.21
CA PRO A 114 31.71 -25.21 -2.91
C PRO A 114 32.62 -26.38 -3.37
N PHE A 115 32.13 -27.59 -3.23
CA PHE A 115 32.92 -28.78 -3.45
C PHE A 115 32.84 -29.36 -4.88
N SER A 116 32.06 -28.75 -5.77
CA SER A 116 31.85 -29.27 -7.15
C SER A 116 33.11 -29.29 -8.01
N LYS A 117 34.11 -28.43 -7.70
CA LYS A 117 35.36 -28.30 -8.47
C LYS A 117 36.48 -29.25 -8.01
N ILE A 118 36.34 -29.91 -6.85
CA ILE A 118 37.39 -30.76 -6.28
C ILE A 118 37.46 -32.07 -7.02
N LYS A 119 38.57 -32.31 -7.72
CA LYS A 119 38.78 -33.50 -8.57
C LYS A 119 38.72 -34.81 -7.78
N PHE A 120 39.23 -34.85 -6.55
CA PHE A 120 39.23 -35.99 -5.65
C PHE A 120 37.80 -36.47 -5.31
N LEU A 121 36.89 -35.56 -5.03
CA LEU A 121 35.49 -35.86 -4.72
C LEU A 121 34.71 -36.40 -5.93
N LYS A 122 35.16 -36.14 -7.14
CA LYS A 122 34.53 -36.65 -8.37
C LYS A 122 34.76 -38.16 -8.57
N LYS A 123 35.83 -38.71 -8.03
CA LYS A 123 36.27 -40.09 -8.28
C LYS A 123 35.64 -41.08 -7.31
N SER A 124 35.17 -40.64 -6.14
CA SER A 124 34.61 -41.52 -5.09
C SER A 124 33.08 -41.47 -5.06
N LYS A 125 32.45 -42.65 -5.13
CA LYS A 125 30.97 -42.78 -5.00
C LYS A 125 30.49 -42.47 -3.60
N SER A 126 31.24 -42.79 -2.56
CA SER A 126 30.87 -42.53 -1.15
C SER A 126 30.90 -41.06 -0.78
N LEU A 127 31.67 -40.22 -1.48
CA LEU A 127 31.78 -38.81 -1.22
C LEU A 127 30.81 -37.94 -2.06
N ARG A 128 29.84 -38.61 -2.72
CA ARG A 128 28.86 -37.94 -3.57
C ARG A 128 28.01 -36.92 -2.78
N LEU A 129 27.62 -37.22 -1.56
CA LEU A 129 26.85 -36.32 -0.68
C LEU A 129 27.60 -35.00 -0.39
N ILE A 130 28.92 -35.09 -0.16
CA ILE A 130 29.77 -33.92 0.08
C ILE A 130 29.94 -33.12 -1.21
N LYS A 131 30.12 -33.75 -2.34
CA LYS A 131 30.24 -33.11 -3.65
C LYS A 131 28.97 -32.34 -4.04
N ASP A 132 27.79 -32.95 -3.75
CA ASP A 132 26.48 -32.40 -4.11
C ASP A 132 25.97 -31.43 -3.07
N PHE A 133 26.72 -31.19 -1.97
CA PHE A 133 26.42 -30.17 -0.98
C PHE A 133 26.29 -28.81 -1.65
N ASN A 134 25.16 -28.18 -1.43
CA ASN A 134 24.82 -26.92 -2.05
C ASN A 134 24.01 -26.05 -1.08
N PHE A 135 24.15 -24.75 -1.21
CA PHE A 135 23.38 -23.82 -0.42
C PHE A 135 23.19 -22.49 -1.16
N TYR A 136 22.20 -21.73 -0.70
CA TYR A 136 21.97 -20.38 -1.17
C TYR A 136 22.49 -19.37 -0.14
N LEU A 137 23.21 -18.33 -0.60
CA LEU A 137 23.75 -17.29 0.27
C LEU A 137 22.77 -16.16 0.52
N LEU A 138 21.83 -15.94 -0.40
CA LEU A 138 20.90 -14.83 -0.34
C LEU A 138 19.46 -15.33 -0.21
N PRO A 139 18.61 -14.63 0.53
CA PRO A 139 17.19 -14.96 0.60
C PRO A 139 16.53 -14.82 -0.78
N LYS A 140 15.48 -15.59 -0.98
CA LYS A 140 14.66 -15.55 -2.19
C LYS A 140 13.75 -14.34 -2.20
N THR A 141 13.12 -14.05 -1.06
CA THR A 141 12.23 -12.92 -0.92
C THR A 141 12.44 -12.29 0.44
N ILE A 142 12.50 -10.96 0.46
CA ILE A 142 12.40 -10.15 1.67
C ILE A 142 11.24 -9.20 1.45
N SER A 143 10.25 -9.22 2.31
CA SER A 143 9.18 -8.24 2.31
C SER A 143 9.01 -7.62 3.68
N TYR A 144 8.85 -6.32 3.70
CA TYR A 144 8.54 -5.52 4.87
C TYR A 144 7.38 -4.61 4.54
N ARG A 145 6.40 -4.57 5.42
CA ARG A 145 5.26 -3.68 5.29
C ARG A 145 4.96 -3.06 6.63
N THR A 146 4.86 -1.75 6.65
CA THR A 146 4.36 -0.99 7.79
C THR A 146 3.14 -0.20 7.35
N ASP A 147 2.07 -0.33 8.11
CA ASP A 147 0.82 0.39 7.89
C ASP A 147 0.46 1.15 9.16
N PHE A 148 0.09 2.41 9.04
CA PHE A 148 -0.46 3.19 10.14
C PHE A 148 -1.89 3.63 9.82
N ASN A 149 -2.71 3.70 10.84
CA ASN A 149 -4.04 4.27 10.80
C ASN A 149 -4.22 5.19 12.00
N LYS A 150 -4.54 6.45 11.73
CA LYS A 150 -4.87 7.46 12.73
C LYS A 150 -6.29 7.94 12.48
N SER A 151 -7.17 7.65 13.42
CA SER A 151 -8.55 8.12 13.43
C SER A 151 -8.73 9.19 14.50
N TYR A 152 -9.43 10.23 14.15
CA TYR A 152 -9.88 11.30 15.04
C TYR A 152 -11.35 11.53 14.79
N SER A 153 -12.14 11.45 15.84
CA SER A 153 -13.55 11.83 15.79
C SER A 153 -13.87 12.82 16.89
N GLU A 154 -14.66 13.80 16.54
CA GLU A 154 -15.13 14.86 17.43
C GLU A 154 -16.62 15.06 17.17
N MET A 155 -17.42 15.10 18.21
CA MET A 155 -18.86 15.26 18.11
C MET A 155 -19.39 16.10 19.25
N LYS A 156 -20.25 17.06 18.92
CA LYS A 156 -21.01 17.85 19.87
C LYS A 156 -22.50 17.66 19.61
N MET A 157 -23.21 17.21 20.62
CA MET A 157 -24.67 17.11 20.59
C MET A 157 -25.29 18.47 20.81
N ARG A 158 -26.44 18.72 20.20
CA ARG A 158 -27.21 19.92 20.41
C ARG A 158 -28.22 19.70 21.54
N ASN A 159 -28.35 20.67 22.41
CA ASN A 159 -29.43 20.66 23.40
C ASN A 159 -30.73 21.18 22.76
N ILE A 160 -31.62 20.26 22.38
CA ILE A 160 -32.88 20.59 21.73
C ILE A 160 -33.82 21.36 22.71
N ALA A 161 -33.73 21.12 24.02
CA ALA A 161 -34.54 21.82 25.02
C ALA A 161 -34.25 23.33 25.03
N SER A 162 -33.02 23.75 24.71
CA SER A 162 -32.65 25.16 24.61
C SER A 162 -33.31 25.87 23.40
N LEU A 163 -33.65 25.16 22.36
CA LEU A 163 -34.31 25.71 21.16
C LEU A 163 -35.79 26.02 21.40
N ASN A 164 -36.42 25.31 22.33
CA ASN A 164 -37.87 25.42 22.63
C ASN A 164 -38.15 26.25 23.90
N ALA A 165 -37.11 26.66 24.62
CA ALA A 165 -37.27 27.39 25.87
C ALA A 165 -37.63 28.86 25.64
N THR A 166 -38.81 29.28 26.09
CA THR A 166 -39.24 30.66 26.11
C THR A 166 -38.64 31.42 27.31
N VAL A 167 -37.98 30.73 28.25
CA VAL A 167 -37.36 31.26 29.46
C VAL A 167 -35.91 30.80 29.49
N PRO A 168 -34.93 31.64 29.90
CA PRO A 168 -33.55 31.20 30.05
C PRO A 168 -33.45 30.17 31.20
N LEU A 169 -33.64 28.92 30.86
CA LEU A 169 -33.30 27.80 31.73
C LEU A 169 -31.77 27.69 31.83
N ASN A 170 -31.28 27.44 33.03
CA ASN A 170 -29.87 27.19 33.28
C ASN A 170 -29.50 25.80 32.69
N ILE A 171 -29.49 25.75 31.38
CA ILE A 171 -29.32 24.46 30.61
C ILE A 171 -27.84 24.24 30.42
N VAL A 172 -27.36 23.15 30.99
CA VAL A 172 -25.99 22.68 30.75
C VAL A 172 -25.86 22.22 29.29
N GLU A 173 -25.01 22.90 28.52
CA GLU A 173 -24.68 22.45 27.17
C GLU A 173 -23.92 21.15 27.23
N PRO A 174 -24.21 20.18 26.33
CA PRO A 174 -23.43 18.95 26.23
C PRO A 174 -21.98 19.24 25.84
N ASP A 175 -21.06 18.61 26.55
CA ASP A 175 -19.63 18.70 26.23
C ASP A 175 -19.32 18.05 24.88
N THR A 176 -18.25 18.53 24.26
CA THR A 176 -17.73 17.93 23.04
C THR A 176 -17.02 16.62 23.37
N MET A 177 -17.49 15.55 22.77
CA MET A 177 -16.85 14.25 22.86
C MET A 177 -15.82 14.09 21.75
N PHE A 178 -14.65 13.57 22.08
CA PHE A 178 -13.63 13.28 21.08
C PHE A 178 -12.97 11.94 21.35
N ASN A 179 -12.61 11.27 20.26
CA ASN A 179 -11.88 10.01 20.29
C ASN A 179 -10.67 10.07 19.35
N LYS A 180 -9.54 9.57 19.80
CA LYS A 180 -8.30 9.49 19.04
C LYS A 180 -7.80 8.06 19.09
N LEU A 181 -7.59 7.48 17.93
CA LEU A 181 -7.05 6.13 17.78
C LEU A 181 -5.84 6.17 16.85
N PHE A 182 -4.78 5.49 17.25
CA PHE A 182 -3.60 5.30 16.43
C PHE A 182 -3.21 3.82 16.45
N ASN A 183 -3.16 3.21 15.28
CA ASN A 183 -2.72 1.83 15.08
C ASN A 183 -1.51 1.83 14.15
N LEU A 184 -0.48 1.08 14.56
CA LEU A 184 0.69 0.81 13.74
C LEU A 184 0.86 -0.69 13.62
N THR A 185 0.88 -1.19 12.39
CA THR A 185 1.07 -2.60 12.08
C THR A 185 2.34 -2.76 11.27
N GLN A 186 3.21 -3.67 11.70
CA GLN A 186 4.46 -3.98 11.02
C GLN A 186 4.51 -5.47 10.70
N ASN A 187 4.76 -5.79 9.43
CA ASN A 187 4.88 -7.15 8.95
C ASN A 187 6.23 -7.34 8.27
N PHE A 188 6.96 -8.34 8.71
CA PHE A 188 8.24 -8.71 8.14
C PHE A 188 8.21 -10.18 7.72
N ASN A 189 8.57 -10.46 6.48
CA ASN A 189 8.58 -11.80 5.92
C ASN A 189 9.86 -12.04 5.13
N ILE A 190 10.56 -13.12 5.47
CA ILE A 190 11.74 -13.60 4.74
C ILE A 190 11.46 -15.03 4.25
N LYS A 191 11.65 -15.25 2.94
CA LYS A 191 11.70 -16.59 2.37
C LYS A 191 13.14 -16.93 2.01
N TYR A 192 13.64 -17.97 2.62
CA TYR A 192 15.01 -18.43 2.44
C TYR A 192 15.00 -19.94 2.14
N ASP A 193 15.54 -20.28 0.97
CA ASP A 193 15.76 -21.67 0.61
C ASP A 193 17.18 -22.04 1.05
N LEU A 194 17.32 -23.00 1.95
CA LEU A 194 18.63 -23.41 2.47
C LEU A 194 19.47 -24.13 1.40
N ALA A 195 18.89 -25.10 0.75
CA ALA A 195 19.56 -25.93 -0.24
C ALA A 195 18.59 -26.36 -1.33
N ARG A 196 19.12 -26.73 -2.47
CA ARG A 196 18.34 -27.40 -3.52
C ARG A 196 18.35 -28.88 -3.25
N SER A 197 17.18 -29.52 -3.18
CA SER A 197 17.05 -30.96 -3.16
C SER A 197 17.76 -31.56 -4.38
N VAL A 198 18.51 -32.63 -4.14
CA VAL A 198 19.29 -33.36 -5.17
C VAL A 198 18.50 -34.59 -5.63
#